data_280e295dfe51a87e0e104152ee21ba5d
#
_entry.id   280e295dfe51a87e0e104152ee21ba5d
#
_cell.length_a   1.000
_cell.length_b   1.000
_cell.length_c   1.000
_cell.angle_alpha   90.00
_cell.angle_beta   90.00
_cell.angle_gamma   90.00
#
_symmetry.space_group_name_H-M   'P 1'
#
loop_
_entity.id
_entity.type
_entity.pdbx_description
1 polymer ?
#
loop_
_entity_poly.entity_id
_entity_poly.type
_entity_poly.pdbx_seq_one_letter_code
_entity_poly.pdbx_strand_id
1 'polypeptide(L)'
;MNASIHFYIRSERPHADNSAQIYMLFTLGRKLKTKLSLRKNIPIKKEFSHLKTDEITKLETHLRNDLFCWDEAKQRATSQAPNFDKLNHFIDSEKKRANDIILKYDLMNKPLTLEGFRQLFCKPTGNKSFTEYFFEEFDYRRQNKWSAETIKSYKSIVTKIQLFKPKLTLNDIDHKFLVEYENYMLKPIIDGGCGNCERTVANNMKVLKTLLYIAIKNSDFVLENSPFKNYKVQDTARELTTRDYLEPNELAILEKMYEDYIEIKKPLNKFSAEDWIERNKNKLLTPGEYKSLKRFLFSCYTGLRFRDMLAIENKKHIFCKDVEIPNTHKTEKRYYIELSMHKTRNTVIIPLIDKALKLFDIEKEGHLFDSISNQKVNAHLKTIKEKAGLDKHLTFHVSRHSFATICFLYGIDERVGQKLLGHKNRKFTEIYTHLSHNKLFLEMDKFNLGINKNNAVVNAPTTDNDNIINLLQNLSPEKLTQLTGLIKLLGS
;
A
#
# COMPACT_ATOMS: atom_id res chain seq x y z
N MET A 1 43.93 -19.70 21.34
CA MET A 1 43.09 -18.49 21.00
C MET A 1 41.99 -18.35 22.03
N ASN A 2 41.78 -17.16 22.66
CA ASN A 2 40.70 -16.95 23.64
C ASN A 2 39.38 -16.62 22.89
N ALA A 3 38.64 -17.67 22.48
CA ALA A 3 37.35 -17.53 21.84
C ALA A 3 36.30 -18.33 22.61
N SER A 4 35.11 -17.82 22.75
CA SER A 4 34.00 -18.50 23.40
C SER A 4 32.70 -18.36 22.61
N ILE A 5 31.84 -19.37 22.74
CA ILE A 5 30.56 -19.48 22.07
C ILE A 5 29.49 -19.62 23.15
N HIS A 6 28.47 -18.79 23.10
CA HIS A 6 27.33 -18.81 24.00
C HIS A 6 26.03 -18.75 23.21
N PHE A 7 25.08 -19.64 23.53
CA PHE A 7 23.73 -19.62 22.93
C PHE A 7 22.75 -19.00 23.91
N TYR A 8 21.86 -18.16 23.41
CA TYR A 8 20.83 -17.50 24.19
C TYR A 8 19.58 -17.24 23.35
N ILE A 9 18.48 -16.96 23.99
CA ILE A 9 17.24 -16.57 23.31
C ILE A 9 17.04 -15.06 23.37
N ARG A 10 16.41 -14.51 22.33
CA ARG A 10 16.04 -13.09 22.29
C ARG A 10 14.60 -12.91 22.73
N SER A 11 14.39 -12.90 24.02
CA SER A 11 13.07 -12.77 24.65
C SER A 11 12.49 -11.37 24.65
N GLU A 12 13.34 -10.31 24.42
CA GLU A 12 12.89 -8.92 24.39
C GLU A 12 12.03 -8.57 23.15
N ARG A 13 12.08 -9.41 22.13
CA ARG A 13 11.32 -9.23 20.88
C ARG A 13 10.77 -10.58 20.44
N PRO A 14 9.79 -11.14 21.15
CA PRO A 14 9.16 -12.38 20.76
C PRO A 14 8.44 -12.20 19.42
N HIS A 15 8.27 -13.30 18.70
CA HIS A 15 7.47 -13.33 17.48
C HIS A 15 5.97 -13.24 17.80
N ALA A 16 5.15 -13.05 16.78
CA ALA A 16 3.69 -12.95 16.94
C ALA A 16 3.03 -14.24 17.52
N ASP A 17 3.72 -15.38 17.40
CA ASP A 17 3.35 -16.66 18.00
C ASP A 17 3.92 -16.85 19.42
N ASN A 18 4.39 -15.77 20.04
CA ASN A 18 5.06 -15.77 21.34
C ASN A 18 6.29 -16.70 21.42
N SER A 19 6.96 -16.98 20.30
CA SER A 19 8.24 -17.69 20.30
C SER A 19 9.42 -16.73 20.38
N ALA A 20 10.54 -17.16 20.96
CA ALA A 20 11.79 -16.40 21.03
C ALA A 20 12.86 -17.01 20.12
N GLN A 21 13.57 -16.18 19.37
CA GLN A 21 14.60 -16.63 18.45
C GLN A 21 15.91 -16.95 19.17
N ILE A 22 16.57 -18.05 18.75
CA ILE A 22 17.86 -18.48 19.27
C ILE A 22 18.98 -17.70 18.59
N TYR A 23 19.91 -17.20 19.38
CA TYR A 23 21.12 -16.52 18.93
C TYR A 23 22.37 -17.20 19.45
N MET A 24 23.44 -17.10 18.68
CA MET A 24 24.78 -17.45 19.10
C MET A 24 25.58 -16.16 19.29
N LEU A 25 26.20 -16.01 20.46
CA LEU A 25 27.18 -14.97 20.76
C LEU A 25 28.57 -15.58 20.63
N PHE A 26 29.31 -15.12 19.64
CA PHE A 26 30.74 -15.43 19.53
C PHE A 26 31.54 -14.29 20.14
N THR A 27 32.46 -14.64 21.05
CA THR A 27 33.35 -13.68 21.72
C THR A 27 34.79 -14.01 21.43
N LEU A 28 35.57 -13.01 21.03
CA LEU A 28 37.00 -13.13 20.75
C LEU A 28 37.77 -12.21 21.69
N GLY A 29 38.57 -12.79 22.56
CA GLY A 29 39.25 -12.04 23.64
C GLY A 29 38.25 -11.46 24.64
N ARG A 30 38.63 -10.34 25.31
CA ARG A 30 37.80 -9.74 26.37
C ARG A 30 36.70 -8.77 25.89
N LYS A 31 36.82 -8.21 24.69
CA LYS A 31 35.95 -7.08 24.25
C LYS A 31 35.24 -7.32 22.93
N LEU A 32 35.74 -8.14 22.04
CA LEU A 32 35.17 -8.30 20.70
C LEU A 32 34.08 -9.36 20.68
N LYS A 33 32.86 -8.95 20.31
CA LYS A 33 31.69 -9.82 20.30
C LYS A 33 30.91 -9.66 18.98
N THR A 34 30.39 -10.77 18.44
CA THR A 34 29.41 -10.75 17.36
C THR A 34 28.23 -11.66 17.68
N LYS A 35 27.02 -11.21 17.31
CA LYS A 35 25.75 -11.93 17.55
C LYS A 35 25.26 -12.49 16.23
N LEU A 36 24.96 -13.77 16.18
CA LEU A 36 24.48 -14.47 15.00
C LEU A 36 23.13 -15.12 15.30
N SER A 37 22.14 -14.86 14.45
CA SER A 37 20.82 -15.49 14.55
C SER A 37 20.88 -16.89 13.97
N LEU A 38 20.38 -17.89 14.68
CA LEU A 38 20.31 -19.28 14.22
C LEU A 38 19.01 -19.61 13.49
N ARG A 39 18.08 -18.65 13.37
CA ARG A 39 16.78 -18.82 12.69
C ARG A 39 15.93 -19.97 13.22
N LYS A 40 16.16 -20.36 14.46
CA LYS A 40 15.33 -21.31 15.19
C LYS A 40 14.68 -20.59 16.35
N ASN A 41 13.45 -20.95 16.64
CA ASN A 41 12.66 -20.33 17.69
C ASN A 41 12.40 -21.33 18.81
N ILE A 42 12.34 -20.82 20.02
CA ILE A 42 11.92 -21.54 21.21
C ILE A 42 10.51 -21.07 21.56
N PRO A 43 9.55 -21.99 21.71
CA PRO A 43 8.18 -21.64 22.09
C PRO A 43 8.12 -21.21 23.56
N ILE A 44 7.09 -20.44 23.88
CA ILE A 44 6.69 -20.19 25.26
C ILE A 44 6.17 -21.47 25.92
N LYS A 45 6.33 -21.61 27.22
CA LYS A 45 5.78 -22.74 27.97
C LYS A 45 4.26 -22.71 27.93
N LYS A 46 3.63 -23.89 27.90
CA LYS A 46 2.16 -24.02 27.76
C LYS A 46 1.37 -23.24 28.81
N GLU A 47 1.87 -23.22 30.04
CA GLU A 47 1.28 -22.53 31.19
C GLU A 47 1.19 -21.00 30.98
N PHE A 48 2.08 -20.43 30.16
CA PHE A 48 2.14 -18.98 29.86
C PHE A 48 1.62 -18.63 28.46
N SER A 49 1.04 -19.58 27.74
CA SER A 49 0.55 -19.37 26.36
C SER A 49 -0.58 -18.34 26.24
N HIS A 50 -1.25 -18.01 27.35
CA HIS A 50 -2.31 -17.00 27.42
C HIS A 50 -1.78 -15.56 27.45
N LEU A 51 -0.49 -15.34 27.74
CA LEU A 51 0.11 -14.02 27.80
C LEU A 51 0.23 -13.39 26.40
N LYS A 52 -0.06 -12.10 26.32
CA LYS A 52 0.13 -11.33 25.09
C LYS A 52 1.59 -10.88 24.95
N THR A 53 2.03 -10.69 23.70
CA THR A 53 3.40 -10.24 23.38
C THR A 53 3.79 -8.96 24.14
N ASP A 54 2.85 -8.01 24.28
CA ASP A 54 3.08 -6.74 24.99
C ASP A 54 3.27 -6.93 26.50
N GLU A 55 2.65 -7.95 27.09
CA GLU A 55 2.81 -8.31 28.51
C GLU A 55 4.18 -8.95 28.73
N ILE A 56 4.57 -9.86 27.85
CA ILE A 56 5.89 -10.52 27.88
C ILE A 56 7.02 -9.49 27.79
N THR A 57 6.90 -8.50 26.91
CA THR A 57 7.96 -7.50 26.68
C THR A 57 8.17 -6.55 27.87
N LYS A 58 7.18 -6.37 28.72
CA LYS A 58 7.25 -5.50 29.93
C LYS A 58 7.96 -6.16 31.11
N LEU A 59 8.12 -7.47 31.11
CA LEU A 59 8.78 -8.20 32.19
C LEU A 59 10.29 -7.93 32.19
N GLU A 60 10.92 -8.06 33.36
CA GLU A 60 12.38 -8.07 33.49
C GLU A 60 13.00 -9.27 32.76
N THR A 61 14.24 -9.11 32.27
CA THR A 61 14.87 -10.09 31.37
C THR A 61 14.94 -11.49 31.96
N HIS A 62 15.24 -11.64 33.25
CA HIS A 62 15.32 -12.96 33.89
C HIS A 62 13.95 -13.63 33.97
N LEU A 63 12.90 -12.90 34.40
CA LEU A 63 11.52 -13.42 34.46
C LEU A 63 11.00 -13.77 33.05
N ARG A 64 11.37 -12.96 32.07
CA ARG A 64 10.98 -13.14 30.69
C ARG A 64 11.58 -14.41 30.08
N ASN A 65 12.87 -14.68 30.34
CA ASN A 65 13.54 -15.88 29.85
C ASN A 65 12.90 -17.16 30.42
N ASP A 66 12.45 -17.12 31.67
CA ASP A 66 11.81 -18.25 32.34
C ASP A 66 10.45 -18.65 31.75
N LEU A 67 9.83 -17.75 30.96
CA LEU A 67 8.58 -18.06 30.27
C LEU A 67 8.77 -19.01 29.09
N PHE A 68 9.99 -19.12 28.55
CA PHE A 68 10.27 -19.92 27.36
C PHE A 68 10.77 -21.33 27.72
N CYS A 69 10.60 -22.25 26.78
CA CYS A 69 11.12 -23.63 26.92
C CYS A 69 12.65 -23.66 26.70
N TRP A 70 13.39 -22.84 27.45
CA TRP A 70 14.84 -22.63 27.34
C TRP A 70 15.53 -22.76 28.70
N ASP A 71 16.60 -23.53 28.76
CA ASP A 71 17.51 -23.60 29.90
C ASP A 71 18.75 -22.76 29.63
N GLU A 72 18.85 -21.61 30.31
CA GLU A 72 19.92 -20.64 30.10
C GLU A 72 21.29 -21.19 30.55
N ALA A 73 21.31 -21.95 31.64
CA ALA A 73 22.55 -22.51 32.16
C ALA A 73 23.12 -23.59 31.24
N LYS A 74 22.27 -24.44 30.67
CA LYS A 74 22.66 -25.47 29.72
C LYS A 74 22.70 -24.98 28.29
N GLN A 75 22.14 -23.79 28.01
CA GLN A 75 22.03 -23.20 26.68
C GLN A 75 21.29 -24.12 25.68
N ARG A 76 20.14 -24.68 26.13
CA ARG A 76 19.40 -25.71 25.40
C ARG A 76 17.88 -25.56 25.56
N ALA A 77 17.17 -26.12 24.59
CA ALA A 77 15.73 -26.29 24.72
C ALA A 77 15.40 -27.33 25.83
N THR A 78 14.39 -27.03 26.64
CA THR A 78 13.87 -27.95 27.64
C THR A 78 12.92 -28.99 27.01
N SER A 79 12.67 -30.11 27.71
CA SER A 79 11.77 -31.18 27.25
C SER A 79 10.32 -30.71 27.00
N GLN A 80 9.94 -29.55 27.50
CA GLN A 80 8.63 -28.93 27.25
C GLN A 80 8.50 -28.35 25.84
N ALA A 81 9.62 -28.14 25.12
CA ALA A 81 9.58 -27.64 23.74
C ALA A 81 9.18 -28.78 22.78
N PRO A 82 8.24 -28.54 21.84
CA PRO A 82 7.99 -29.46 20.74
C PRO A 82 9.30 -29.72 19.96
N ASN A 83 9.62 -30.99 19.71
CA ASN A 83 10.84 -31.39 19.00
C ASN A 83 12.16 -30.91 19.67
N PHE A 84 12.19 -30.85 21.01
CA PHE A 84 13.37 -30.39 21.77
C PHE A 84 14.66 -31.15 21.38
N ASP A 85 14.59 -32.45 21.11
CA ASP A 85 15.73 -33.23 20.65
C ASP A 85 16.30 -32.74 19.34
N LYS A 86 15.45 -32.43 18.36
CA LYS A 86 15.88 -31.86 17.07
C LYS A 86 16.48 -30.48 17.22
N LEU A 87 15.92 -29.66 18.12
CA LEU A 87 16.44 -28.34 18.43
C LEU A 87 17.82 -28.43 19.10
N ASN A 88 17.95 -29.30 20.07
CA ASN A 88 19.21 -29.49 20.79
C ASN A 88 20.29 -30.09 19.88
N HIS A 89 19.94 -31.06 19.04
CA HIS A 89 20.85 -31.59 18.03
C HIS A 89 21.32 -30.52 17.05
N PHE A 90 20.41 -29.64 16.65
CA PHE A 90 20.76 -28.49 15.81
C PHE A 90 21.74 -27.54 16.52
N ILE A 91 21.49 -27.19 17.80
CA ILE A 91 22.38 -26.33 18.60
C ILE A 91 23.77 -26.98 18.72
N ASP A 92 23.83 -28.29 18.97
CA ASP A 92 25.10 -29.02 19.04
C ASP A 92 25.85 -29.01 17.71
N SER A 93 25.16 -29.17 16.59
CA SER A 93 25.76 -29.11 15.25
C SER A 93 26.35 -27.73 14.96
N GLU A 94 25.65 -26.65 15.33
CA GLU A 94 26.14 -25.29 15.15
C GLU A 94 27.32 -24.96 16.10
N LYS A 95 27.28 -25.50 17.32
CA LYS A 95 28.39 -25.39 18.28
C LYS A 95 29.68 -26.08 17.74
N LYS A 96 29.50 -27.31 17.21
CA LYS A 96 30.58 -28.06 16.59
C LYS A 96 31.16 -27.28 15.41
N ARG A 97 30.34 -26.81 14.52
CA ARG A 97 30.74 -26.00 13.35
C ARG A 97 31.52 -24.75 13.74
N ALA A 98 31.06 -24.03 14.76
CA ALA A 98 31.77 -22.86 15.26
C ALA A 98 33.13 -23.22 15.86
N ASN A 99 33.20 -24.30 16.63
CA ASN A 99 34.48 -24.81 17.20
C ASN A 99 35.45 -25.29 16.12
N ASP A 100 34.96 -25.93 15.06
CA ASP A 100 35.82 -26.37 13.92
C ASP A 100 36.45 -25.17 13.21
N ILE A 101 35.77 -24.04 13.10
CA ILE A 101 36.33 -22.79 12.55
C ILE A 101 37.46 -22.27 13.48
N ILE A 102 37.23 -22.23 14.79
CA ILE A 102 38.20 -21.76 15.78
C ILE A 102 39.44 -22.64 15.72
N LEU A 103 39.25 -23.96 15.76
CA LEU A 103 40.32 -24.95 15.73
C LEU A 103 41.15 -24.85 14.44
N LYS A 104 40.48 -24.67 13.30
CA LYS A 104 41.18 -24.51 12.01
C LYS A 104 42.14 -23.32 12.02
N TYR A 105 41.76 -22.17 12.57
CA TYR A 105 42.60 -20.99 12.65
C TYR A 105 43.71 -21.14 13.67
N ASP A 106 43.43 -21.83 14.78
CA ASP A 106 44.43 -22.14 15.81
C ASP A 106 45.54 -23.07 15.26
N LEU A 107 45.13 -24.12 14.56
CA LEU A 107 46.08 -25.05 13.87
C LEU A 107 46.90 -24.37 12.78
N MET A 108 46.37 -23.36 12.11
CA MET A 108 47.08 -22.59 11.08
C MET A 108 47.97 -21.49 11.66
N ASN A 109 47.97 -21.27 12.98
CA ASN A 109 48.62 -20.14 13.64
C ASN A 109 48.24 -18.77 13.05
N LYS A 110 46.98 -18.64 12.55
CA LYS A 110 46.48 -17.40 11.97
C LYS A 110 45.55 -16.69 12.95
N PRO A 111 45.59 -15.36 13.04
CA PRO A 111 44.65 -14.61 13.88
C PRO A 111 43.24 -14.72 13.28
N LEU A 112 42.28 -15.20 14.06
CA LEU A 112 40.86 -15.16 13.71
C LEU A 112 40.33 -13.78 14.03
N THR A 113 39.67 -13.14 13.07
CA THR A 113 38.93 -11.89 13.29
C THR A 113 37.46 -12.19 13.43
N LEU A 114 36.68 -11.25 14.05
CA LEU A 114 35.22 -11.39 14.12
C LEU A 114 34.59 -11.51 12.72
N GLU A 115 35.08 -10.73 11.79
CA GLU A 115 34.62 -10.72 10.40
C GLU A 115 34.95 -12.06 9.71
N GLY A 116 36.21 -12.54 9.85
CA GLY A 116 36.61 -13.86 9.31
C GLY A 116 35.79 -15.02 9.90
N PHE A 117 35.48 -15.00 11.22
CA PHE A 117 34.61 -15.99 11.82
C PHE A 117 33.20 -15.90 11.23
N ARG A 118 32.66 -14.71 11.14
CA ARG A 118 31.33 -14.48 10.59
C ARG A 118 31.21 -14.93 9.14
N GLN A 119 32.19 -14.62 8.30
CA GLN A 119 32.26 -15.07 6.90
C GLN A 119 32.23 -16.59 6.78
N LEU A 120 33.03 -17.30 7.59
CA LEU A 120 33.09 -18.76 7.56
C LEU A 120 31.86 -19.43 8.18
N PHE A 121 31.34 -18.88 9.27
CA PHE A 121 30.18 -19.41 9.95
C PHE A 121 28.89 -19.14 9.19
N CYS A 122 28.76 -17.97 8.58
CA CYS A 122 27.60 -17.58 7.78
C CYS A 122 27.69 -18.03 6.31
N LYS A 123 28.79 -18.68 5.89
CA LYS A 123 28.79 -19.31 4.57
C LYS A 123 27.63 -20.29 4.51
N PRO A 124 26.72 -20.15 3.55
CA PRO A 124 25.65 -21.11 3.39
C PRO A 124 26.27 -22.49 3.27
N THR A 125 25.90 -23.40 4.16
CA THR A 125 26.26 -24.80 4.10
C THR A 125 25.55 -25.41 2.90
N GLY A 126 26.25 -25.56 1.81
CA GLY A 126 25.77 -26.04 0.53
C GLY A 126 25.58 -24.94 -0.51
N ASN A 127 25.77 -25.30 -1.75
CA ASN A 127 25.59 -24.47 -2.95
C ASN A 127 24.11 -24.12 -3.23
N LYS A 128 23.39 -23.60 -2.23
CA LYS A 128 22.00 -23.17 -2.48
C LYS A 128 22.01 -22.05 -3.50
N SER A 129 21.18 -22.21 -4.53
CA SER A 129 20.95 -21.14 -5.48
C SER A 129 20.23 -19.97 -4.80
N PHE A 130 20.41 -18.77 -5.34
CA PHE A 130 19.70 -17.57 -4.92
C PHE A 130 18.17 -17.80 -4.84
N THR A 131 17.63 -18.53 -5.80
CA THR A 131 16.20 -18.82 -5.91
C THR A 131 15.72 -19.73 -4.77
N GLU A 132 16.42 -20.83 -4.50
CA GLU A 132 16.10 -21.76 -3.41
C GLU A 132 16.16 -21.06 -2.05
N TYR A 133 17.19 -20.26 -1.83
CA TYR A 133 17.35 -19.48 -0.60
C TYR A 133 16.15 -18.56 -0.36
N PHE A 134 15.77 -17.77 -1.38
CA PHE A 134 14.67 -16.82 -1.19
C PHE A 134 13.29 -17.45 -1.18
N PHE A 135 13.06 -18.58 -1.83
CA PHE A 135 11.77 -19.26 -1.73
C PHE A 135 11.55 -19.80 -0.32
N GLU A 136 12.56 -20.39 0.33
CA GLU A 136 12.50 -20.78 1.74
C GLU A 136 12.27 -19.55 2.66
N GLU A 137 13.00 -18.46 2.40
CA GLU A 137 12.85 -17.22 3.17
C GLU A 137 11.44 -16.62 3.03
N PHE A 138 10.84 -16.70 1.84
CA PHE A 138 9.47 -16.23 1.62
C PHE A 138 8.44 -17.07 2.37
N ASP A 139 8.62 -18.37 2.45
CA ASP A 139 7.71 -19.25 3.18
C ASP A 139 7.82 -18.99 4.70
N TYR A 140 9.02 -18.76 5.21
CA TYR A 140 9.24 -18.31 6.60
C TYR A 140 8.58 -16.95 6.87
N ARG A 141 8.75 -15.96 5.98
CA ARG A 141 8.18 -14.62 6.15
C ARG A 141 6.68 -14.57 5.95
N ARG A 142 6.11 -15.48 5.18
CA ARG A 142 4.67 -15.64 5.03
C ARG A 142 4.00 -15.96 6.36
N GLN A 143 4.62 -16.79 7.16
CA GLN A 143 4.12 -17.13 8.50
C GLN A 143 4.22 -15.95 9.48
N ASN A 144 5.17 -15.06 9.26
CA ASN A 144 5.60 -14.12 10.30
C ASN A 144 5.27 -12.63 10.07
N LYS A 145 5.04 -12.12 8.87
CA LYS A 145 4.75 -10.66 8.71
C LYS A 145 4.41 -10.18 7.28
N TRP A 146 4.68 -10.94 6.23
CA TRP A 146 4.53 -10.42 4.88
C TRP A 146 3.16 -10.76 4.28
N SER A 147 2.56 -9.78 3.59
CA SER A 147 1.33 -10.05 2.86
C SER A 147 1.57 -11.00 1.68
N ALA A 148 0.57 -11.80 1.34
CA ALA A 148 0.63 -12.71 0.21
C ALA A 148 0.99 -12.00 -1.11
N GLU A 149 0.52 -10.76 -1.28
CA GLU A 149 0.81 -9.94 -2.46
C GLU A 149 2.27 -9.52 -2.53
N THR A 150 2.87 -9.14 -1.39
CA THR A 150 4.29 -8.79 -1.33
C THR A 150 5.15 -9.99 -1.70
N ILE A 151 4.83 -11.16 -1.14
CA ILE A 151 5.52 -12.41 -1.46
C ILE A 151 5.38 -12.76 -2.93
N LYS A 152 4.16 -12.67 -3.50
CA LYS A 152 3.91 -12.93 -4.92
C LYS A 152 4.75 -12.00 -5.81
N SER A 153 4.81 -10.72 -5.48
CA SER A 153 5.62 -9.74 -6.20
C SER A 153 7.11 -10.09 -6.14
N TYR A 154 7.63 -10.43 -4.97
CA TYR A 154 9.03 -10.77 -4.78
C TYR A 154 9.40 -12.10 -5.43
N LYS A 155 8.52 -13.13 -5.33
CA LYS A 155 8.69 -14.40 -6.05
C LYS A 155 8.82 -14.18 -7.56
N SER A 156 7.99 -13.30 -8.14
CA SER A 156 8.07 -12.96 -9.57
C SER A 156 9.44 -12.39 -9.96
N ILE A 157 10.03 -11.54 -9.11
CA ILE A 157 11.36 -10.95 -9.36
C ILE A 157 12.46 -12.01 -9.23
N VAL A 158 12.40 -12.86 -8.20
CA VAL A 158 13.35 -13.95 -8.01
C VAL A 158 13.29 -14.94 -9.19
N THR A 159 12.09 -15.24 -9.70
CA THR A 159 11.94 -16.09 -10.89
C THR A 159 12.56 -15.46 -12.15
N LYS A 160 12.45 -14.13 -12.33
CA LYS A 160 13.13 -13.44 -13.43
C LYS A 160 14.66 -13.53 -13.31
N ILE A 161 15.20 -13.41 -12.11
CA ILE A 161 16.64 -13.58 -11.84
C ILE A 161 17.07 -15.01 -12.14
N GLN A 162 16.25 -16.00 -11.78
CA GLN A 162 16.49 -17.41 -12.09
C GLN A 162 16.54 -17.67 -13.61
N LEU A 163 15.66 -17.05 -14.37
CA LEU A 163 15.65 -17.16 -15.84
C LEU A 163 16.92 -16.56 -16.45
N PHE A 164 17.40 -15.45 -15.89
CA PHE A 164 18.63 -14.81 -16.33
C PHE A 164 19.89 -15.64 -15.97
N LYS A 165 19.98 -16.11 -14.73
CA LYS A 165 21.12 -16.89 -14.25
C LYS A 165 20.67 -18.03 -13.32
N PRO A 166 20.38 -19.23 -13.86
CA PRO A 166 19.72 -20.32 -13.10
C PRO A 166 20.52 -20.81 -11.87
N LYS A 167 21.86 -20.78 -11.95
CA LYS A 167 22.77 -21.24 -10.87
C LYS A 167 23.34 -20.10 -10.04
N LEU A 168 22.72 -18.93 -10.05
CA LEU A 168 23.15 -17.77 -9.28
C LEU A 168 23.16 -18.10 -7.79
N THR A 169 24.28 -17.81 -7.12
CA THR A 169 24.38 -17.83 -5.66
C THR A 169 24.41 -16.41 -5.10
N LEU A 170 24.22 -16.24 -3.79
CA LEU A 170 24.33 -14.91 -3.16
C LEU A 170 25.71 -14.28 -3.33
N ASN A 171 26.76 -15.10 -3.43
CA ASN A 171 28.14 -14.63 -3.59
C ASN A 171 28.45 -14.12 -5.02
N ASP A 172 27.65 -14.52 -6.01
CA ASP A 172 27.85 -14.12 -7.40
C ASP A 172 27.23 -12.75 -7.71
N ILE A 173 26.58 -12.13 -6.73
CA ILE A 173 25.92 -10.83 -6.91
C ILE A 173 26.92 -9.72 -6.60
N ASP A 174 27.66 -9.33 -7.61
CA ASP A 174 28.59 -8.21 -7.62
C ASP A 174 28.06 -7.03 -8.45
N HIS A 175 28.84 -5.99 -8.60
CA HIS A 175 28.48 -4.83 -9.42
C HIS A 175 28.29 -5.21 -10.90
N LYS A 176 29.12 -6.12 -11.42
CA LYS A 176 29.04 -6.58 -12.81
C LYS A 176 27.71 -7.30 -13.06
N PHE A 177 27.32 -8.20 -12.14
CA PHE A 177 26.01 -8.85 -12.21
C PHE A 177 24.85 -7.85 -12.24
N LEU A 178 24.90 -6.77 -11.44
CA LEU A 178 23.82 -5.77 -11.41
C LEU A 178 23.69 -5.08 -12.78
N VAL A 179 24.80 -4.70 -13.41
CA VAL A 179 24.81 -4.07 -14.75
C VAL A 179 24.31 -5.05 -15.81
N GLU A 180 24.78 -6.30 -15.80
CA GLU A 180 24.35 -7.33 -16.76
C GLU A 180 22.86 -7.63 -16.63
N TYR A 181 22.33 -7.71 -15.40
CA TYR A 181 20.92 -7.96 -15.15
C TYR A 181 20.04 -6.77 -15.53
N GLU A 182 20.50 -5.54 -15.29
CA GLU A 182 19.80 -4.32 -15.75
C GLU A 182 19.68 -4.30 -17.27
N ASN A 183 20.79 -4.53 -17.98
CA ASN A 183 20.81 -4.60 -19.45
C ASN A 183 19.88 -5.71 -19.98
N TYR A 184 19.89 -6.90 -19.35
CA TYR A 184 18.97 -7.99 -19.69
C TYR A 184 17.49 -7.58 -19.55
N MET A 185 17.16 -6.87 -18.47
CA MET A 185 15.79 -6.41 -18.25
C MET A 185 15.34 -5.35 -19.24
N LEU A 186 16.23 -4.44 -19.66
CA LEU A 186 15.94 -3.38 -20.64
C LEU A 186 15.88 -3.90 -22.06
N LYS A 187 16.70 -4.90 -22.39
CA LYS A 187 16.81 -5.46 -23.73
C LYS A 187 15.46 -5.95 -24.25
N PRO A 188 15.11 -5.66 -25.53
CA PRO A 188 13.88 -6.14 -26.14
C PRO A 188 13.69 -7.66 -26.05
N ILE A 189 12.43 -8.11 -26.01
CA ILE A 189 12.11 -9.55 -25.94
C ILE A 189 12.61 -10.27 -27.19
N ILE A 190 12.53 -9.65 -28.35
CA ILE A 190 13.00 -10.21 -29.64
C ILE A 190 14.50 -10.50 -29.60
N ASP A 191 15.27 -9.76 -28.80
CA ASP A 191 16.71 -9.95 -28.63
C ASP A 191 17.07 -10.84 -27.42
N GLY A 192 16.10 -11.52 -26.83
CA GLY A 192 16.28 -12.39 -25.66
C GLY A 192 16.31 -11.68 -24.31
N GLY A 193 15.85 -10.44 -24.24
CA GLY A 193 15.69 -9.68 -23.00
C GLY A 193 14.26 -9.73 -22.44
N CYS A 194 13.97 -8.85 -21.49
CA CYS A 194 12.64 -8.75 -20.86
C CYS A 194 11.76 -7.62 -21.43
N GLY A 195 12.30 -6.67 -22.19
CA GLY A 195 11.58 -5.52 -22.74
C GLY A 195 10.94 -4.62 -21.67
N ASN A 196 11.53 -4.54 -20.48
CA ASN A 196 10.97 -3.73 -19.41
C ASN A 196 11.34 -2.26 -19.59
N CYS A 197 10.42 -1.35 -19.26
CA CYS A 197 10.76 0.07 -19.14
C CYS A 197 11.67 0.32 -17.91
N GLU A 198 12.45 1.40 -17.94
CA GLU A 198 13.40 1.81 -16.89
C GLU A 198 12.77 1.81 -15.49
N ARG A 199 11.56 2.30 -15.34
CA ARG A 199 10.83 2.31 -14.07
C ARG A 199 10.60 0.92 -13.50
N THR A 200 10.26 -0.05 -14.36
CA THR A 200 10.09 -1.45 -13.93
C THR A 200 11.44 -2.03 -13.51
N VAL A 201 12.50 -1.73 -14.26
CA VAL A 201 13.87 -2.13 -13.92
C VAL A 201 14.28 -1.53 -12.58
N ALA A 202 14.11 -0.23 -12.38
CA ALA A 202 14.41 0.45 -11.12
C ALA A 202 13.68 -0.20 -9.93
N ASN A 203 12.40 -0.56 -10.08
CA ASN A 203 11.65 -1.25 -9.04
C ASN A 203 12.20 -2.67 -8.76
N ASN A 204 12.55 -3.44 -9.79
CA ASN A 204 13.16 -4.76 -9.64
C ASN A 204 14.50 -4.67 -8.90
N MET A 205 15.35 -3.69 -9.24
CA MET A 205 16.62 -3.45 -8.58
C MET A 205 16.46 -3.01 -7.11
N LYS A 206 15.46 -2.19 -6.80
CA LYS A 206 15.11 -1.84 -5.39
C LYS A 206 14.71 -3.08 -4.58
N VAL A 207 13.94 -3.99 -5.19
CA VAL A 207 13.58 -5.27 -4.53
C VAL A 207 14.80 -6.15 -4.36
N LEU A 208 15.64 -6.32 -5.38
CA LEU A 208 16.90 -7.09 -5.28
C LEU A 208 17.81 -6.54 -4.16
N LYS A 209 17.96 -5.22 -4.07
CA LYS A 209 18.66 -4.57 -2.95
C LYS A 209 18.06 -4.93 -1.60
N THR A 210 16.73 -4.93 -1.50
CA THR A 210 16.01 -5.30 -0.27
C THR A 210 16.25 -6.78 0.08
N LEU A 211 16.22 -7.67 -0.91
CA LEU A 211 16.49 -9.10 -0.72
C LEU A 211 17.93 -9.34 -0.22
N LEU A 212 18.91 -8.70 -0.83
CA LEU A 212 20.31 -8.78 -0.36
C LEU A 212 20.46 -8.26 1.07
N TYR A 213 19.81 -7.14 1.40
CA TYR A 213 19.84 -6.62 2.75
C TYR A 213 19.21 -7.59 3.76
N ILE A 214 18.17 -8.32 3.35
CA ILE A 214 17.57 -9.38 4.18
C ILE A 214 18.57 -10.51 4.41
N ALA A 215 19.25 -11.00 3.39
CA ALA A 215 20.24 -12.06 3.49
C ALA A 215 21.40 -11.65 4.41
N ILE A 216 21.89 -10.41 4.28
CA ILE A 216 22.93 -9.85 5.15
C ILE A 216 22.43 -9.77 6.61
N LYS A 217 21.22 -9.24 6.83
CA LYS A 217 20.65 -9.10 8.17
C LYS A 217 20.38 -10.44 8.86
N ASN A 218 20.10 -11.47 8.09
CA ASN A 218 19.89 -12.81 8.60
C ASN A 218 21.22 -13.52 8.97
N SER A 219 22.37 -12.86 8.70
CA SER A 219 23.72 -13.41 8.91
C SER A 219 24.06 -14.63 8.05
N ASP A 220 23.30 -14.89 6.98
CA ASP A 220 23.57 -15.99 6.05
C ASP A 220 24.53 -15.61 4.95
N PHE A 221 24.76 -14.32 4.80
CA PHE A 221 25.57 -13.75 3.76
C PHE A 221 26.38 -12.56 4.29
N VAL A 222 27.67 -12.57 4.05
CA VAL A 222 28.56 -11.48 4.42
C VAL A 222 29.12 -10.86 3.15
N LEU A 223 28.76 -9.60 2.93
CA LEU A 223 29.36 -8.77 1.88
C LEU A 223 30.38 -7.85 2.52
N GLU A 224 31.64 -7.92 2.08
CA GLU A 224 32.65 -6.93 2.46
C GLU A 224 32.28 -5.55 1.97
N ASN A 225 31.71 -5.47 0.76
CA ASN A 225 31.14 -4.25 0.18
C ASN A 225 29.81 -4.57 -0.49
N SER A 226 28.80 -3.75 -0.22
CA SER A 226 27.52 -3.87 -0.91
C SER A 226 27.70 -3.59 -2.41
N PRO A 227 27.26 -4.49 -3.32
CA PRO A 227 27.34 -4.25 -4.76
C PRO A 227 26.56 -2.99 -5.19
N PHE A 228 25.61 -2.56 -4.36
CA PHE A 228 24.85 -1.32 -4.56
C PHE A 228 25.55 -0.06 -4.05
N LYS A 229 26.75 -0.14 -3.47
CA LYS A 229 27.47 1.04 -2.96
C LYS A 229 27.79 2.03 -4.10
N ASN A 230 28.26 1.52 -5.21
CA ASN A 230 28.61 2.30 -6.41
C ASN A 230 27.59 2.17 -7.54
N TYR A 231 26.55 1.35 -7.36
CA TYR A 231 25.49 1.16 -8.33
C TYR A 231 24.35 2.15 -8.05
N LYS A 232 24.15 3.09 -8.96
CA LYS A 232 23.02 4.02 -8.93
C LYS A 232 21.94 3.46 -9.85
N VAL A 233 20.82 3.06 -9.28
CA VAL A 233 19.60 2.77 -10.06
C VAL A 233 19.23 4.07 -10.79
N GLN A 234 19.25 4.06 -12.12
CA GLN A 234 18.80 5.20 -12.90
C GLN A 234 17.29 5.35 -12.69
N ASP A 235 16.90 6.27 -11.86
CA ASP A 235 15.50 6.62 -11.60
C ASP A 235 15.16 7.84 -12.47
N THR A 236 15.24 7.65 -13.79
CA THR A 236 14.87 8.65 -14.80
C THR A 236 13.37 8.96 -14.75
N ALA A 237 12.60 8.12 -14.11
CA ALA A 237 11.15 8.22 -13.99
C ALA A 237 10.64 9.22 -12.92
N ARG A 238 11.45 10.23 -12.54
CA ARG A 238 10.94 11.42 -11.84
C ARG A 238 10.25 12.41 -12.76
N GLU A 239 10.27 12.18 -14.07
CA GLU A 239 9.34 12.86 -14.96
C GLU A 239 7.93 12.57 -14.45
N LEU A 240 7.21 13.63 -14.17
CA LEU A 240 5.80 13.63 -13.78
C LEU A 240 5.04 12.82 -14.84
N THR A 241 4.94 11.50 -14.65
CA THR A 241 4.05 10.71 -15.51
C THR A 241 2.66 11.28 -15.32
N THR A 242 2.17 11.96 -16.34
CA THR A 242 0.78 12.40 -16.42
C THR A 242 -0.07 11.15 -16.24
N ARG A 243 -0.78 11.10 -15.13
CA ARG A 243 -1.69 9.99 -14.84
C ARG A 243 -3.02 10.31 -15.47
N ASP A 244 -3.59 9.35 -16.19
CA ASP A 244 -4.93 9.50 -16.71
C ASP A 244 -5.92 9.81 -15.58
N TYR A 245 -6.77 10.77 -15.81
CA TYR A 245 -7.92 11.10 -14.98
C TYR A 245 -9.08 11.53 -15.90
N LEU A 246 -10.29 11.44 -15.44
CA LEU A 246 -11.46 11.91 -16.17
C LEU A 246 -11.71 13.38 -15.86
N GLU A 247 -11.92 14.15 -16.90
CA GLU A 247 -12.49 15.49 -16.81
C GLU A 247 -13.98 15.41 -16.40
N PRO A 248 -14.56 16.49 -15.85
CA PRO A 248 -15.96 16.47 -15.46
C PRO A 248 -16.93 16.10 -16.59
N ASN A 249 -16.67 16.55 -17.82
CA ASN A 249 -17.44 16.21 -19.02
C ASN A 249 -17.33 14.72 -19.39
N GLU A 250 -16.14 14.12 -19.28
CA GLU A 250 -15.93 12.69 -19.52
C GLU A 250 -16.62 11.84 -18.45
N LEU A 251 -16.59 12.30 -17.19
CA LEU A 251 -17.32 11.65 -16.10
C LEU A 251 -18.83 11.71 -16.37
N ALA A 252 -19.36 12.85 -16.83
CA ALA A 252 -20.78 13.01 -17.17
C ALA A 252 -21.23 12.05 -18.30
N ILE A 253 -20.37 11.73 -19.26
CA ILE A 253 -20.67 10.72 -20.29
C ILE A 253 -20.89 9.34 -19.64
N LEU A 254 -20.01 8.95 -18.70
CA LEU A 254 -20.15 7.69 -17.99
C LEU A 254 -21.35 7.65 -17.05
N GLU A 255 -21.67 8.77 -16.39
CA GLU A 255 -22.87 8.94 -15.60
C GLU A 255 -24.13 8.72 -16.44
N LYS A 256 -24.18 9.36 -17.61
CA LYS A 256 -25.30 9.20 -18.54
C LYS A 256 -25.44 7.76 -19.03
N MET A 257 -24.34 7.10 -19.38
CA MET A 257 -24.39 5.68 -19.77
C MET A 257 -24.93 4.78 -18.64
N TYR A 258 -24.62 5.10 -17.39
CA TYR A 258 -25.16 4.39 -16.23
C TYR A 258 -26.66 4.64 -16.05
N GLU A 259 -27.10 5.89 -16.18
CA GLU A 259 -28.51 6.30 -16.08
C GLU A 259 -29.35 5.70 -17.21
N ASP A 260 -28.89 5.77 -18.45
CA ASP A 260 -29.57 5.21 -19.62
C ASP A 260 -29.81 3.69 -19.45
N TYR A 261 -28.88 2.95 -18.82
CA TYR A 261 -29.06 1.53 -18.54
C TYR A 261 -30.19 1.26 -17.52
N ILE A 262 -30.38 2.12 -16.52
CA ILE A 262 -31.49 2.01 -15.54
C ILE A 262 -32.83 2.24 -16.24
N GLU A 263 -32.89 3.20 -17.16
CA GLU A 263 -34.11 3.52 -17.92
C GLU A 263 -34.57 2.37 -18.81
N ILE A 264 -33.65 1.64 -19.45
CA ILE A 264 -33.96 0.48 -20.28
C ILE A 264 -34.62 -0.67 -19.50
N LYS A 265 -34.36 -0.76 -18.18
CA LYS A 265 -35.01 -1.77 -17.32
C LYS A 265 -36.50 -1.47 -17.02
N LYS A 266 -36.98 -0.26 -17.25
CA LYS A 266 -38.42 0.04 -17.20
C LYS A 266 -39.07 -0.52 -18.45
N PRO A 267 -40.21 -1.22 -18.36
CA PRO A 267 -40.86 -1.81 -19.54
C PRO A 267 -41.32 -0.70 -20.49
N LEU A 268 -40.58 -0.52 -21.56
CA LEU A 268 -40.97 0.20 -22.75
C LEU A 268 -41.95 -0.68 -23.54
N ASN A 269 -42.98 -0.08 -24.13
CA ASN A 269 -43.92 -0.77 -24.99
C ASN A 269 -43.21 -1.61 -26.06
N LYS A 270 -43.56 -2.89 -26.18
CA LYS A 270 -42.81 -3.95 -26.87
C LYS A 270 -42.28 -3.63 -28.29
N PHE A 271 -42.94 -2.76 -29.05
CA PHE A 271 -42.59 -2.52 -30.46
C PHE A 271 -41.48 -1.50 -30.75
N SER A 272 -41.14 -0.62 -29.79
CA SER A 272 -40.06 0.38 -29.98
C SER A 272 -38.73 -0.02 -29.32
N ALA A 273 -38.75 -1.07 -28.46
CA ALA A 273 -37.58 -1.48 -27.70
C ALA A 273 -36.60 -2.34 -28.53
N GLU A 274 -37.13 -3.21 -29.41
CA GLU A 274 -36.29 -4.12 -30.20
C GLU A 274 -35.49 -3.36 -31.27
N ASP A 275 -36.12 -2.42 -32.00
CA ASP A 275 -35.46 -1.58 -32.99
C ASP A 275 -34.41 -0.65 -32.36
N TRP A 276 -34.71 -0.13 -31.18
CA TRP A 276 -33.77 0.74 -30.48
C TRP A 276 -32.57 -0.06 -29.92
N ILE A 277 -32.83 -1.24 -29.35
CA ILE A 277 -31.80 -2.16 -28.88
C ILE A 277 -30.85 -2.57 -30.02
N GLU A 278 -31.40 -2.94 -31.19
CA GLU A 278 -30.59 -3.33 -32.34
C GLU A 278 -29.71 -2.18 -32.85
N ARG A 279 -30.25 -0.96 -32.95
CA ARG A 279 -29.52 0.25 -33.37
C ARG A 279 -28.43 0.68 -32.38
N ASN A 280 -28.59 0.39 -31.10
CA ASN A 280 -27.66 0.80 -30.03
C ASN A 280 -26.90 -0.37 -29.41
N LYS A 281 -26.98 -1.57 -29.96
CA LYS A 281 -26.41 -2.81 -29.42
C LYS A 281 -24.92 -2.68 -29.02
N ASN A 282 -24.14 -1.96 -29.81
CA ASN A 282 -22.73 -1.72 -29.54
C ASN A 282 -22.46 -0.63 -28.48
N LYS A 283 -23.49 0.17 -28.11
CA LYS A 283 -23.40 1.21 -27.08
C LYS A 283 -24.00 0.75 -25.74
N LEU A 284 -24.78 -0.33 -25.74
CA LEU A 284 -25.44 -0.83 -24.53
C LEU A 284 -24.44 -1.53 -23.61
N LEU A 285 -24.58 -1.27 -22.32
CA LEU A 285 -23.82 -1.97 -21.30
C LEU A 285 -24.40 -3.37 -21.05
N THR A 286 -23.55 -4.37 -20.93
CA THR A 286 -23.92 -5.67 -20.38
C THR A 286 -24.17 -5.55 -18.86
N PRO A 287 -24.93 -6.48 -18.22
CA PRO A 287 -25.12 -6.46 -16.77
C PRO A 287 -23.81 -6.45 -15.96
N GLY A 288 -22.76 -7.10 -16.49
CA GLY A 288 -21.43 -7.11 -15.87
C GLY A 288 -20.71 -5.76 -15.98
N GLU A 289 -20.80 -5.11 -17.14
CA GLU A 289 -20.26 -3.77 -17.38
C GLU A 289 -21.01 -2.73 -16.54
N TYR A 290 -22.33 -2.80 -16.48
CA TYR A 290 -23.15 -1.93 -15.64
C TYR A 290 -22.75 -2.01 -14.17
N LYS A 291 -22.62 -3.22 -13.61
CA LYS A 291 -22.13 -3.41 -12.24
C LYS A 291 -20.71 -2.89 -12.02
N SER A 292 -19.85 -2.98 -13.04
CA SER A 292 -18.47 -2.48 -12.98
C SER A 292 -18.42 -0.96 -13.08
N LEU A 293 -19.23 -0.36 -13.94
CA LEU A 293 -19.39 1.09 -14.06
C LEU A 293 -19.93 1.69 -12.77
N LYS A 294 -20.93 1.07 -12.15
CA LYS A 294 -21.45 1.46 -10.84
C LYS A 294 -20.34 1.56 -9.78
N ARG A 295 -19.47 0.57 -9.69
CA ARG A 295 -18.33 0.56 -8.76
C ARG A 295 -17.31 1.65 -9.10
N PHE A 296 -17.06 1.85 -10.38
CA PHE A 296 -16.13 2.86 -10.86
C PHE A 296 -16.61 4.26 -10.52
N LEU A 297 -17.88 4.58 -10.81
CA LEU A 297 -18.50 5.87 -10.46
C LEU A 297 -18.50 6.10 -8.95
N PHE A 298 -18.83 5.10 -8.15
CA PHE A 298 -18.75 5.21 -6.70
C PHE A 298 -17.34 5.57 -6.22
N SER A 299 -16.32 4.98 -6.83
CA SER A 299 -14.93 5.36 -6.54
C SER A 299 -14.56 6.75 -7.05
N CYS A 300 -15.15 7.23 -8.14
CA CYS A 300 -15.01 8.61 -8.61
C CYS A 300 -15.58 9.64 -7.62
N TYR A 301 -16.56 9.26 -6.82
CA TYR A 301 -17.19 10.13 -5.82
C TYR A 301 -16.64 10.01 -4.41
N THR A 302 -15.89 8.95 -4.12
CA THR A 302 -15.36 8.67 -2.78
C THR A 302 -13.84 8.62 -2.70
N GLY A 303 -13.17 8.50 -3.84
CA GLY A 303 -11.72 8.33 -3.92
C GLY A 303 -11.19 7.00 -3.36
N LEU A 304 -12.06 6.04 -3.04
CA LEU A 304 -11.69 4.77 -2.44
C LEU A 304 -10.90 3.87 -3.41
N ARG A 305 -9.93 3.12 -2.87
CA ARG A 305 -9.27 2.08 -3.64
C ARG A 305 -10.18 0.88 -3.82
N PHE A 306 -9.96 0.09 -4.86
CA PHE A 306 -10.76 -1.07 -5.20
C PHE A 306 -11.04 -2.02 -4.02
N ARG A 307 -10.01 -2.38 -3.26
CA ARG A 307 -10.16 -3.26 -2.08
C ARG A 307 -10.92 -2.59 -0.94
N ASP A 308 -10.64 -1.32 -0.70
CA ASP A 308 -11.31 -0.56 0.36
C ASP A 308 -12.80 -0.42 0.05
N MET A 309 -13.15 -0.14 -1.22
CA MET A 309 -14.55 -0.06 -1.68
C MET A 309 -15.28 -1.39 -1.52
N LEU A 310 -14.68 -2.52 -1.90
CA LEU A 310 -15.32 -3.84 -1.77
C LEU A 310 -15.48 -4.28 -0.31
N ALA A 311 -14.68 -3.74 0.61
CA ALA A 311 -14.77 -4.06 2.03
C ALA A 311 -15.88 -3.32 2.76
N ILE A 312 -16.59 -2.37 2.11
CA ILE A 312 -17.64 -1.60 2.75
C ILE A 312 -18.87 -2.50 3.00
N GLU A 313 -19.22 -2.60 4.27
CA GLU A 313 -20.46 -3.19 4.75
C GLU A 313 -21.38 -2.05 5.23
N ASN A 314 -22.66 -2.08 4.86
CA ASN A 314 -23.60 -0.99 5.09
C ASN A 314 -23.63 -0.61 6.58
N LYS A 315 -24.31 -1.25 7.43
CA LYS A 315 -24.49 -0.88 8.85
C LYS A 315 -23.18 -0.77 9.68
N LYS A 316 -22.05 -1.22 9.14
CA LYS A 316 -20.76 -1.22 9.85
C LYS A 316 -19.87 -0.04 9.51
N HIS A 317 -19.95 0.45 8.28
CA HIS A 317 -19.04 1.48 7.77
C HIS A 317 -19.76 2.74 7.28
N ILE A 318 -21.12 2.71 7.15
CA ILE A 318 -21.91 3.87 6.76
C ILE A 318 -22.67 4.37 7.96
N PHE A 319 -22.46 5.64 8.27
CA PHE A 319 -23.05 6.33 9.39
C PHE A 319 -23.82 7.55 8.92
N CYS A 320 -24.78 8.00 9.73
CA CYS A 320 -25.55 9.21 9.52
C CYS A 320 -25.28 10.20 10.65
N LYS A 321 -25.20 11.48 10.29
CA LYS A 321 -25.05 12.57 11.26
C LYS A 321 -25.88 13.76 10.84
N ASP A 322 -26.49 14.44 11.81
CA ASP A 322 -27.12 15.72 11.60
C ASP A 322 -26.04 16.81 11.50
N VAL A 323 -26.06 17.56 10.39
CA VAL A 323 -25.10 18.62 10.07
C VAL A 323 -25.86 19.92 9.92
N GLU A 324 -25.44 20.96 10.62
CA GLU A 324 -26.00 22.31 10.48
C GLU A 324 -25.63 22.90 9.12
N ILE A 325 -26.66 23.40 8.41
CA ILE A 325 -26.44 24.13 7.15
C ILE A 325 -26.06 25.56 7.51
N PRO A 326 -24.88 26.05 7.06
CA PRO A 326 -24.45 27.41 7.33
C PRO A 326 -25.53 28.43 6.98
N ASN A 327 -25.69 29.44 7.85
CA ASN A 327 -26.61 30.58 7.67
C ASN A 327 -28.13 30.25 7.66
N THR A 328 -28.54 29.02 7.98
CA THR A 328 -29.97 28.65 7.89
C THR A 328 -30.61 28.16 9.18
N HIS A 329 -29.81 27.86 10.22
CA HIS A 329 -30.23 27.20 11.48
C HIS A 329 -30.99 25.87 11.26
N LYS A 330 -30.90 25.30 10.05
CA LYS A 330 -31.49 24.00 9.70
C LYS A 330 -30.42 22.89 9.81
N THR A 331 -30.82 21.75 10.29
CA THR A 331 -30.00 20.53 10.29
C THR A 331 -30.47 19.61 9.16
N GLU A 332 -29.49 18.99 8.49
CA GLU A 332 -29.74 17.99 7.44
C GLU A 332 -29.01 16.70 7.79
N LYS A 333 -29.66 15.56 7.55
CA LYS A 333 -29.04 14.25 7.71
C LYS A 333 -28.04 14.01 6.60
N ARG A 334 -26.76 13.83 6.97
CA ARG A 334 -25.66 13.57 6.05
C ARG A 334 -25.04 12.21 6.33
N TYR A 335 -24.82 11.45 5.28
CA TYR A 335 -24.21 10.14 5.36
C TYR A 335 -22.72 10.23 5.10
N TYR A 336 -21.95 9.38 5.76
CA TYR A 336 -20.49 9.27 5.55
C TYR A 336 -20.01 7.84 5.75
N ILE A 337 -18.90 7.53 5.09
CA ILE A 337 -18.17 6.28 5.28
C ILE A 337 -17.08 6.52 6.31
N GLU A 338 -16.96 5.63 7.28
CA GLU A 338 -15.82 5.54 8.17
C GLU A 338 -15.22 4.14 8.07
N LEU A 339 -13.96 4.05 7.60
CA LEU A 339 -13.28 2.77 7.49
C LEU A 339 -11.75 2.90 7.62
N SER A 340 -11.12 1.83 8.11
CA SER A 340 -9.66 1.70 8.12
C SER A 340 -9.17 1.15 6.78
N MET A 341 -8.39 1.95 6.06
CA MET A 341 -7.86 1.61 4.74
C MET A 341 -6.93 0.38 4.79
N HIS A 342 -7.15 -0.61 3.94
CA HIS A 342 -6.40 -1.86 3.93
C HIS A 342 -4.88 -1.67 3.79
N LYS A 343 -4.45 -0.79 2.89
CA LYS A 343 -3.02 -0.59 2.57
C LYS A 343 -2.27 0.29 3.57
N THR A 344 -2.91 1.36 4.05
CA THR A 344 -2.26 2.38 4.90
C THR A 344 -2.58 2.24 6.37
N ARG A 345 -3.63 1.48 6.72
CA ARG A 345 -4.19 1.33 8.07
C ARG A 345 -4.68 2.64 8.69
N ASN A 346 -4.80 3.70 7.88
CA ASN A 346 -5.38 4.97 8.33
C ASN A 346 -6.89 4.87 8.28
N THR A 347 -7.56 5.35 9.31
CA THR A 347 -9.02 5.55 9.28
C THR A 347 -9.33 6.80 8.45
N VAL A 348 -10.28 6.68 7.55
CA VAL A 348 -10.79 7.79 6.71
C VAL A 348 -12.26 8.00 6.99
N ILE A 349 -12.68 9.25 6.92
CA ILE A 349 -14.07 9.67 7.00
C ILE A 349 -14.38 10.35 5.67
N ILE A 350 -15.29 9.77 4.91
CA ILE A 350 -15.64 10.23 3.56
C ILE A 350 -17.11 10.57 3.52
N PRO A 351 -17.49 11.86 3.50
CA PRO A 351 -18.87 12.27 3.29
C PRO A 351 -19.40 11.76 1.94
N LEU A 352 -20.62 11.25 1.93
CA LEU A 352 -21.27 10.75 0.73
C LEU A 352 -22.10 11.87 0.10
N ILE A 353 -21.77 12.20 -1.14
CA ILE A 353 -22.56 13.11 -1.98
C ILE A 353 -23.79 12.38 -2.54
N ASP A 354 -24.79 13.12 -2.98
CA ASP A 354 -26.05 12.56 -3.49
C ASP A 354 -25.85 11.59 -4.65
N LYS A 355 -24.90 11.89 -5.55
CA LYS A 355 -24.54 10.99 -6.66
C LYS A 355 -24.01 9.64 -6.17
N ALA A 356 -23.26 9.63 -5.07
CA ALA A 356 -22.75 8.39 -4.47
C ALA A 356 -23.88 7.60 -3.79
N LEU A 357 -24.79 8.29 -3.07
CA LEU A 357 -25.94 7.67 -2.40
C LEU A 357 -26.90 6.99 -3.39
N LYS A 358 -27.11 7.56 -4.58
CA LYS A 358 -27.95 6.97 -5.63
C LYS A 358 -27.40 5.64 -6.19
N LEU A 359 -26.13 5.33 -5.93
CA LEU A 359 -25.50 4.12 -6.46
C LEU A 359 -25.72 2.87 -5.59
N PHE A 360 -26.33 2.96 -4.42
CA PHE A 360 -26.58 1.80 -3.57
C PHE A 360 -27.84 2.01 -2.73
N ASP A 361 -28.36 0.91 -2.20
CA ASP A 361 -29.49 0.93 -1.28
C ASP A 361 -28.95 0.98 0.16
N ILE A 362 -29.25 2.06 0.86
CA ILE A 362 -28.77 2.31 2.23
C ILE A 362 -29.40 1.37 3.26
N GLU A 363 -30.57 0.84 2.98
CA GLU A 363 -31.29 -0.08 3.87
C GLU A 363 -30.84 -1.54 3.70
N LYS A 364 -30.16 -1.86 2.60
CA LYS A 364 -29.69 -3.20 2.32
C LYS A 364 -28.55 -3.59 3.26
N GLU A 365 -28.66 -4.70 3.97
CA GLU A 365 -27.59 -5.23 4.84
C GLU A 365 -26.47 -5.89 4.05
N GLY A 366 -25.27 -5.92 4.65
CA GLY A 366 -24.09 -6.58 4.10
C GLY A 366 -23.21 -5.69 3.24
N HIS A 367 -22.45 -6.29 2.35
CA HIS A 367 -21.54 -5.57 1.48
C HIS A 367 -22.28 -4.71 0.45
N LEU A 368 -21.80 -3.47 0.22
CA LEU A 368 -22.37 -2.57 -0.79
C LEU A 368 -22.31 -3.15 -2.21
N PHE A 369 -21.25 -3.88 -2.50
CA PHE A 369 -20.99 -4.43 -3.83
C PHE A 369 -20.62 -5.91 -3.76
N ASP A 370 -21.11 -6.68 -4.72
CA ASP A 370 -20.74 -8.08 -4.88
C ASP A 370 -19.23 -8.23 -5.12
N SER A 371 -18.65 -9.34 -4.69
CA SER A 371 -17.24 -9.65 -4.91
C SER A 371 -16.94 -9.86 -6.40
N ILE A 372 -15.87 -9.24 -6.87
CA ILE A 372 -15.37 -9.35 -8.24
C ILE A 372 -13.86 -9.12 -8.24
N SER A 373 -13.13 -9.69 -9.20
CA SER A 373 -11.70 -9.40 -9.34
C SER A 373 -11.44 -8.05 -10.00
N ASN A 374 -10.36 -7.36 -9.60
CA ASN A 374 -9.96 -6.10 -10.22
C ASN A 374 -9.66 -6.25 -11.72
N GLN A 375 -9.09 -7.40 -12.13
CA GLN A 375 -8.83 -7.70 -13.53
C GLN A 375 -10.12 -7.72 -14.36
N LYS A 376 -11.18 -8.36 -13.84
CA LYS A 376 -12.47 -8.41 -14.54
C LYS A 376 -13.13 -7.04 -14.65
N VAL A 377 -13.06 -6.21 -13.58
CA VAL A 377 -13.54 -4.83 -13.64
C VAL A 377 -12.76 -4.02 -14.68
N ASN A 378 -11.43 -4.13 -14.71
CA ASN A 378 -10.63 -3.42 -15.69
C ASN A 378 -10.90 -3.89 -17.14
N ALA A 379 -11.20 -5.19 -17.35
CA ALA A 379 -11.64 -5.69 -18.66
C ALA A 379 -12.96 -5.05 -19.08
N HIS A 380 -13.94 -4.95 -18.17
CA HIS A 380 -15.20 -4.26 -18.46
C HIS A 380 -14.98 -2.75 -18.70
N LEU A 381 -14.11 -2.09 -17.93
CA LEU A 381 -13.81 -0.66 -18.13
C LEU A 381 -13.17 -0.39 -19.48
N LYS A 382 -12.36 -1.32 -20.01
CA LYS A 382 -11.81 -1.21 -21.37
C LYS A 382 -12.94 -1.17 -22.41
N THR A 383 -13.93 -2.07 -22.31
CA THR A 383 -15.07 -2.10 -23.23
C THR A 383 -15.97 -0.86 -23.05
N ILE A 384 -16.21 -0.45 -21.80
CA ILE A 384 -16.99 0.75 -21.48
C ILE A 384 -16.34 2.00 -22.10
N LYS A 385 -15.02 2.14 -22.00
CA LYS A 385 -14.25 3.21 -22.61
C LYS A 385 -14.51 3.30 -24.12
N GLU A 386 -14.44 2.16 -24.83
CA GLU A 386 -14.67 2.06 -26.28
C GLU A 386 -16.09 2.50 -26.63
N LYS A 387 -17.09 2.03 -25.85
CA LYS A 387 -18.50 2.42 -26.01
C LYS A 387 -18.77 3.90 -25.71
N ALA A 388 -18.03 4.46 -24.76
CA ALA A 388 -18.12 5.88 -24.39
C ALA A 388 -17.38 6.83 -25.34
N GLY A 389 -16.55 6.30 -26.26
CA GLY A 389 -15.72 7.11 -27.15
C GLY A 389 -14.62 7.90 -26.41
N LEU A 390 -14.09 7.35 -25.30
CA LEU A 390 -13.02 7.97 -24.52
C LEU A 390 -11.65 7.48 -25.00
N ASP A 391 -10.69 8.39 -25.20
CA ASP A 391 -9.33 8.02 -25.65
C ASP A 391 -8.40 7.60 -24.51
N LYS A 392 -8.69 8.01 -23.27
CA LYS A 392 -7.88 7.75 -22.08
C LYS A 392 -7.87 6.27 -21.68
N HIS A 393 -6.76 5.78 -21.11
CA HIS A 393 -6.67 4.42 -20.61
C HIS A 393 -7.47 4.24 -19.31
N LEU A 394 -8.68 3.70 -19.41
CA LEU A 394 -9.60 3.57 -18.29
C LEU A 394 -9.30 2.30 -17.46
N THR A 395 -8.80 2.49 -16.26
CA THR A 395 -8.64 1.43 -15.23
C THR A 395 -9.33 1.85 -13.95
N PHE A 396 -9.60 0.90 -13.04
CA PHE A 396 -10.25 1.24 -11.78
C PHE A 396 -9.48 2.31 -10.98
N HIS A 397 -8.16 2.35 -11.09
CA HIS A 397 -7.35 3.34 -10.35
C HIS A 397 -7.52 4.77 -10.87
N VAL A 398 -7.94 4.92 -12.13
CA VAL A 398 -8.26 6.22 -12.74
C VAL A 398 -9.40 6.91 -11.98
N SER A 399 -10.40 6.18 -11.47
CA SER A 399 -11.49 6.76 -10.66
C SER A 399 -10.97 7.57 -9.48
N ARG A 400 -9.97 7.04 -8.78
CA ARG A 400 -9.37 7.74 -7.64
C ARG A 400 -8.53 8.95 -8.06
N HIS A 401 -7.86 8.89 -9.22
CA HIS A 401 -7.17 10.05 -9.78
C HIS A 401 -8.16 11.14 -10.19
N SER A 402 -9.28 10.74 -10.84
CA SER A 402 -10.37 11.64 -11.20
C SER A 402 -10.96 12.32 -9.97
N PHE A 403 -11.25 11.57 -8.89
CA PHE A 403 -11.69 12.15 -7.62
C PHE A 403 -10.71 13.22 -7.11
N ALA A 404 -9.42 12.90 -7.07
CA ALA A 404 -8.40 13.84 -6.58
C ALA A 404 -8.34 15.10 -7.44
N THR A 405 -8.37 14.96 -8.78
CA THR A 405 -8.33 16.09 -9.72
C THR A 405 -9.60 16.92 -9.66
N ILE A 406 -10.78 16.30 -9.60
CA ILE A 406 -12.07 16.98 -9.50
C ILE A 406 -12.17 17.73 -8.16
N CYS A 407 -11.69 17.16 -7.05
CA CYS A 407 -11.59 17.87 -5.77
C CYS A 407 -10.75 19.14 -5.91
N PHE A 408 -9.63 19.08 -6.61
CA PHE A 408 -8.78 20.25 -6.85
C PHE A 408 -9.48 21.27 -7.75
N LEU A 409 -10.11 20.83 -8.86
CA LEU A 409 -10.83 21.71 -9.80
C LEU A 409 -11.98 22.45 -9.11
N TYR A 410 -12.72 21.78 -8.20
CA TYR A 410 -13.82 22.38 -7.45
C TYR A 410 -13.35 23.16 -6.21
N GLY A 411 -12.04 23.33 -6.04
CA GLY A 411 -11.48 24.15 -4.96
C GLY A 411 -11.64 23.56 -3.58
N ILE A 412 -11.73 22.23 -3.46
CA ILE A 412 -11.63 21.54 -2.17
C ILE A 412 -10.20 21.76 -1.65
N ASP A 413 -10.07 22.13 -0.38
CA ASP A 413 -8.77 22.30 0.27
C ASP A 413 -7.92 21.03 0.08
N GLU A 414 -6.68 21.20 -0.41
CA GLU A 414 -5.76 20.08 -0.71
C GLU A 414 -5.60 19.14 0.49
N ARG A 415 -5.61 19.68 1.70
CA ARG A 415 -5.46 18.96 2.95
C ARG A 415 -6.67 18.09 3.25
N VAL A 416 -7.87 18.60 2.92
CA VAL A 416 -9.13 17.84 3.00
C VAL A 416 -9.07 16.71 1.98
N GLY A 417 -8.69 16.99 0.73
CA GLY A 417 -8.53 15.99 -0.31
C GLY A 417 -7.53 14.89 0.08
N GLN A 418 -6.39 15.24 0.65
CA GLN A 418 -5.41 14.26 1.16
C GLN A 418 -5.97 13.40 2.29
N LYS A 419 -6.76 13.97 3.22
CA LYS A 419 -7.42 13.25 4.31
C LYS A 419 -8.48 12.29 3.77
N LEU A 420 -9.32 12.72 2.84
CA LEU A 420 -10.32 11.88 2.17
C LEU A 420 -9.65 10.71 1.43
N LEU A 421 -8.52 10.96 0.80
CA LEU A 421 -7.74 9.94 0.12
C LEU A 421 -6.94 9.02 1.07
N GLY A 422 -6.82 9.33 2.35
CA GLY A 422 -6.04 8.55 3.32
C GLY A 422 -4.55 8.46 2.98
N HIS A 423 -3.94 9.56 2.51
CA HIS A 423 -2.51 9.64 2.22
C HIS A 423 -1.69 9.68 3.51
N LYS A 424 -0.55 8.96 3.54
CA LYS A 424 0.25 8.70 4.75
C LYS A 424 1.30 9.77 5.05
N ASN A 425 1.31 10.90 4.37
CA ASN A 425 2.37 11.89 4.56
C ASN A 425 2.20 12.63 5.90
N ARG A 426 2.88 12.13 6.94
CA ARG A 426 2.80 12.57 8.34
C ARG A 426 3.05 14.06 8.55
N LYS A 427 3.87 14.70 7.73
CA LYS A 427 4.19 16.14 7.87
C LYS A 427 2.98 17.06 7.72
N PHE A 428 1.91 16.57 7.09
CA PHE A 428 0.64 17.32 6.91
C PHE A 428 -0.50 16.82 7.80
N THR A 429 -0.35 15.66 8.46
CA THR A 429 -1.43 15.05 9.25
C THR A 429 -1.49 15.63 10.66
N GLU A 430 -0.35 16.04 11.25
CA GLU A 430 -0.31 16.55 12.64
C GLU A 430 -1.02 17.88 12.81
N ILE A 431 -1.09 18.71 11.75
CA ILE A 431 -1.79 20.01 11.80
C ILE A 431 -3.32 19.84 11.71
N TYR A 432 -3.84 18.65 11.29
CA TYR A 432 -5.25 18.42 10.90
C TYR A 432 -5.98 17.35 11.69
N THR A 433 -5.45 16.91 12.81
CA THR A 433 -6.16 15.99 13.72
C THR A 433 -7.52 16.53 14.18
N HIS A 434 -7.80 17.81 13.95
CA HIS A 434 -9.00 18.52 14.39
C HIS A 434 -9.93 19.01 13.27
N LEU A 435 -9.82 18.49 12.03
CA LEU A 435 -10.85 18.77 11.03
C LEU A 435 -12.16 18.15 11.50
N SER A 436 -13.11 19.00 11.90
CA SER A 436 -14.43 18.57 12.33
C SER A 436 -15.17 17.86 11.17
N HIS A 437 -16.09 16.96 11.49
CA HIS A 437 -16.97 16.34 10.49
C HIS A 437 -17.68 17.40 9.66
N ASN A 438 -18.14 18.48 10.29
CA ASN A 438 -18.85 19.57 9.61
C ASN A 438 -18.00 20.17 8.47
N LYS A 439 -16.68 20.39 8.69
CA LYS A 439 -15.81 20.92 7.63
C LYS A 439 -15.64 19.94 6.46
N LEU A 440 -15.59 18.63 6.72
CA LEU A 440 -15.53 17.64 5.66
C LEU A 440 -16.79 17.65 4.80
N PHE A 441 -17.97 17.78 5.41
CA PHE A 441 -19.24 17.88 4.69
C PHE A 441 -19.31 19.15 3.84
N LEU A 442 -18.99 20.31 4.41
CA LEU A 442 -19.00 21.59 3.68
C LEU A 442 -18.05 21.60 2.48
N GLU A 443 -16.87 20.97 2.61
CA GLU A 443 -15.94 20.86 1.47
C GLU A 443 -16.45 19.88 0.41
N MET A 444 -17.12 18.79 0.80
CA MET A 444 -17.71 17.84 -0.16
C MET A 444 -18.96 18.40 -0.85
N ASP A 445 -19.66 19.35 -0.26
CA ASP A 445 -20.75 20.07 -0.92
C ASP A 445 -20.28 20.81 -2.18
N LYS A 446 -19.05 21.32 -2.19
CA LYS A 446 -18.44 21.92 -3.41
C LYS A 446 -18.37 20.91 -4.56
N PHE A 447 -18.08 19.64 -4.26
CA PHE A 447 -18.09 18.56 -5.24
C PHE A 447 -19.53 18.30 -5.77
N ASN A 448 -20.50 18.29 -4.88
CA ASN A 448 -21.91 18.06 -5.23
C ASN A 448 -22.47 19.19 -6.11
N LEU A 449 -22.09 20.45 -5.83
CA LEU A 449 -22.52 21.63 -6.56
C LEU A 449 -21.77 21.86 -7.89
N GLY A 450 -20.66 21.14 -8.13
CA GLY A 450 -19.86 21.32 -9.33
C GLY A 450 -19.15 22.68 -9.42
N ILE A 451 -18.85 23.32 -8.28
CA ILE A 451 -18.22 24.64 -8.22
C ILE A 451 -16.76 24.54 -8.65
N ASN A 452 -16.44 25.13 -9.80
CA ASN A 452 -15.08 25.24 -10.29
C ASN A 452 -14.48 26.62 -9.94
N LYS A 453 -13.27 26.66 -9.37
CA LYS A 453 -12.56 27.91 -9.04
C LYS A 453 -12.32 28.82 -10.25
N ASN A 454 -12.24 28.25 -11.45
CA ASN A 454 -11.96 28.99 -12.68
C ASN A 454 -13.24 29.45 -13.40
N ASN A 455 -14.42 29.01 -12.94
CA ASN A 455 -15.73 29.43 -13.41
C ASN A 455 -16.56 29.91 -12.22
N ALA A 456 -16.12 30.94 -11.56
CA ALA A 456 -17.03 31.77 -10.78
C ALA A 456 -17.94 32.47 -11.79
N VAL A 457 -19.04 31.88 -12.11
CA VAL A 457 -20.17 32.28 -12.91
C VAL A 457 -20.49 31.24 -13.99
N VAL A 458 -21.11 30.11 -13.64
CA VAL A 458 -22.21 29.54 -14.43
C VAL A 458 -23.05 28.66 -13.49
N ASN A 459 -24.29 29.09 -13.23
CA ASN A 459 -25.38 28.43 -12.53
C ASN A 459 -25.42 28.56 -10.98
N ALA A 460 -25.39 29.80 -10.47
CA ALA A 460 -26.25 30.14 -9.33
C ALA A 460 -27.65 30.51 -9.88
N PRO A 461 -28.76 30.20 -9.16
CA PRO A 461 -30.05 30.72 -9.59
C PRO A 461 -29.98 32.23 -9.64
N THR A 462 -30.22 32.77 -10.81
CA THR A 462 -30.28 34.20 -11.14
C THR A 462 -31.37 34.87 -10.27
N THR A 463 -31.00 35.44 -9.12
CA THR A 463 -31.92 36.35 -8.42
C THR A 463 -31.29 37.55 -7.76
N ASP A 464 -29.96 37.55 -7.46
CA ASP A 464 -29.37 38.71 -6.77
C ASP A 464 -28.36 39.51 -7.62
N ASN A 465 -27.62 38.89 -8.54
CA ASN A 465 -26.65 39.60 -9.35
C ASN A 465 -27.26 40.44 -10.48
N ASP A 466 -28.36 39.99 -11.06
CA ASP A 466 -29.09 40.77 -12.07
C ASP A 466 -29.70 42.02 -11.45
N ASN A 467 -30.12 41.96 -10.18
CA ASN A 467 -30.59 43.09 -9.41
C ASN A 467 -29.45 44.10 -9.12
N ILE A 468 -28.22 43.64 -8.84
CA ILE A 468 -27.06 44.51 -8.58
C ILE A 468 -26.58 45.14 -9.87
N ILE A 469 -26.52 44.41 -10.98
CA ILE A 469 -26.16 44.97 -12.30
C ILE A 469 -27.18 45.97 -12.77
N ASN A 470 -28.48 45.70 -12.63
CA ASN A 470 -29.55 46.65 -12.95
C ASN A 470 -29.54 47.87 -12.01
N LEU A 471 -29.21 47.71 -10.74
CA LEU A 471 -29.04 48.83 -9.80
C LEU A 471 -27.82 49.69 -10.17
N LEU A 472 -26.72 49.10 -10.59
CA LEU A 472 -25.50 49.82 -11.03
C LEU A 472 -25.74 50.56 -12.36
N GLN A 473 -26.50 49.99 -13.29
CA GLN A 473 -26.82 50.61 -14.58
C GLN A 473 -27.77 51.80 -14.46
N ASN A 474 -28.59 51.86 -13.38
CA ASN A 474 -29.52 52.92 -13.09
C ASN A 474 -28.96 54.03 -12.17
N LEU A 475 -27.67 53.96 -11.77
CA LEU A 475 -27.05 55.00 -10.99
C LEU A 475 -26.53 56.15 -11.87
N SER A 476 -26.77 57.39 -11.42
CA SER A 476 -26.21 58.57 -12.09
C SER A 476 -24.67 58.56 -12.07
N PRO A 477 -23.99 59.15 -13.06
CA PRO A 477 -22.50 59.20 -13.14
C PRO A 477 -21.80 59.71 -11.88
N GLU A 478 -22.46 60.62 -11.15
CA GLU A 478 -21.97 61.18 -9.88
C GLU A 478 -21.96 60.14 -8.75
N LYS A 479 -22.97 59.32 -8.66
CA LYS A 479 -23.08 58.24 -7.66
C LYS A 479 -22.14 57.08 -7.97
N LEU A 480 -21.87 56.78 -9.24
CA LEU A 480 -20.88 55.77 -9.66
C LEU A 480 -19.46 56.22 -9.27
N THR A 481 -19.16 57.51 -9.39
CA THR A 481 -17.85 58.06 -8.98
C THR A 481 -17.65 58.03 -7.48
N GLN A 482 -18.70 58.30 -6.69
CA GLN A 482 -18.69 58.18 -5.21
C GLN A 482 -18.50 56.72 -4.75
N LEU A 483 -19.16 55.75 -5.41
CA LEU A 483 -19.02 54.31 -5.13
C LEU A 483 -17.61 53.81 -5.46
N THR A 484 -17.03 54.27 -6.55
CA THR A 484 -15.66 53.92 -6.96
C THR A 484 -14.63 54.53 -5.98
N GLY A 485 -14.92 55.71 -5.43
CA GLY A 485 -14.12 56.32 -4.35
C GLY A 485 -14.16 55.53 -3.04
N LEU A 486 -15.32 55.04 -2.65
CA LEU A 486 -15.52 54.20 -1.46
C LEU A 486 -14.86 52.83 -1.59
N ILE A 487 -14.93 52.20 -2.76
CA ILE A 487 -14.29 50.90 -3.02
C ILE A 487 -12.75 51.03 -2.96
N LYS A 488 -12.19 52.15 -3.45
CA LYS A 488 -10.75 52.43 -3.32
C LYS A 488 -10.28 52.68 -1.90
N LEU A 489 -11.13 53.20 -1.04
CA LEU A 489 -10.85 53.42 0.40
C LEU A 489 -10.97 52.14 1.25
N LEU A 490 -11.76 51.15 0.81
CA LEU A 490 -11.93 49.88 1.50
C LEU A 490 -10.95 48.77 1.04
N GLY A 491 -10.21 49.04 -0.06
CA GLY A 491 -9.23 48.11 -0.63
C GLY A 491 -7.76 48.51 -0.45
N SER A 492 -7.49 49.52 0.42
CA SER A 492 -6.15 49.94 0.81
C SER A 492 -5.74 49.43 2.16
#